data_334836d38468370ff51394385a74c3dc
#
_entry.id   334836d38468370ff51394385a74c3dc
#
_cell.length_a   1.000
_cell.length_b   1.000
_cell.length_c   1.000
_cell.angle_alpha   90.00
_cell.angle_beta   90.00
_cell.angle_gamma   90.00
#
_symmetry.space_group_name_H-M   'P 1'
#
loop_
_entity.id
_entity.type
_entity.pdbx_description
1 polymer ?
#
loop_
_entity_poly.entity_id
_entity_poly.type
_entity_poly.pdbx_seq_one_letter_code
_entity_poly.pdbx_strand_id
1 'polypeptide(L)'
;QREGRARKDCIMGERKSRVVIAGVGNVGATTAYSIINQGLCEEIVLIDVNREKALAEAMDMEHSTYFMNRNIKVREGGYEDCREADIVVITASAPMPKSSNNRLEMLAPSMGIIRSIVTEVMKSGFSGIFVVVSNPVDIMTYYCWKISGLPKERVIGSGTTLDTARLCISLSKLYELDAKSVQAYVIGEHGDSELVSWDSANIGGKNISDVMRDNAERTAGKTKEELLRETVQAGWDIFQRKGNTCYGIAASTTAIIKSILFDENRIYPVSVMLDGAYGL
;
A
#
# COMPACT_ATOMS: atom_id res chain seq x y z
N GLN A 1 -37.93 -33.35 18.52
CA GLN A 1 -37.93 -31.96 19.01
C GLN A 1 -36.75 -31.23 18.33
N ARG A 2 -37.03 -30.49 17.26
CA ARG A 2 -36.10 -29.55 16.64
C ARG A 2 -36.70 -28.17 16.88
N GLU A 3 -36.19 -27.51 17.92
CA GLU A 3 -36.53 -26.14 18.20
C GLU A 3 -35.92 -25.19 17.12
N GLY A 4 -36.79 -24.41 16.51
CA GLY A 4 -36.45 -23.45 15.50
C GLY A 4 -35.56 -22.35 16.06
N ARG A 5 -34.37 -22.18 15.48
CA ARG A 5 -33.63 -20.94 15.59
C ARG A 5 -34.40 -19.87 14.79
N ALA A 6 -35.13 -19.03 15.51
CA ALA A 6 -35.68 -17.81 14.96
C ALA A 6 -34.53 -16.97 14.36
N ARG A 7 -34.55 -16.80 13.04
CA ARG A 7 -33.80 -15.76 12.38
C ARG A 7 -34.27 -14.42 12.95
N LYS A 8 -33.46 -13.82 13.79
CA LYS A 8 -33.55 -12.38 14.03
C LYS A 8 -33.13 -11.71 12.73
N ASP A 9 -34.09 -11.36 11.91
CA ASP A 9 -33.95 -10.35 10.87
C ASP A 9 -33.74 -8.99 11.57
N CYS A 10 -32.47 -8.79 11.99
CA CYS A 10 -32.00 -7.48 12.36
C CYS A 10 -31.77 -6.78 11.02
N ILE A 11 -32.68 -5.87 10.64
CA ILE A 11 -32.42 -4.83 9.66
C ILE A 11 -31.38 -3.90 10.31
N MET A 12 -30.15 -4.38 10.47
CA MET A 12 -29.00 -3.54 10.65
C MET A 12 -28.77 -2.93 9.28
N GLY A 13 -28.93 -1.61 9.18
CA GLY A 13 -28.49 -0.89 8.00
C GLY A 13 -27.09 -1.40 7.64
N GLU A 14 -26.93 -1.94 6.43
CA GLU A 14 -25.66 -2.48 5.96
C GLU A 14 -24.60 -1.40 6.18
N ARG A 15 -23.63 -1.70 7.07
CA ARG A 15 -22.51 -0.80 7.30
C ARG A 15 -21.77 -0.67 5.97
N LYS A 16 -21.81 0.52 5.40
CA LYS A 16 -21.11 0.81 4.14
C LYS A 16 -19.61 0.77 4.35
N SER A 17 -18.91 0.04 3.50
CA SER A 17 -17.47 0.01 3.51
C SER A 17 -16.90 1.39 3.15
N ARG A 18 -16.06 1.93 4.02
CA ARG A 18 -15.45 3.26 3.86
C ARG A 18 -13.94 3.21 3.93
N VAL A 19 -13.31 3.83 2.96
CA VAL A 19 -11.86 4.06 2.93
C VAL A 19 -11.60 5.56 3.03
N VAL A 20 -10.75 5.96 3.96
CA VAL A 20 -10.29 7.36 4.10
C VAL A 20 -8.85 7.46 3.60
N ILE A 21 -8.58 8.45 2.75
CA ILE A 21 -7.22 8.77 2.27
C ILE A 21 -6.77 10.06 2.93
N ALA A 22 -5.77 9.98 3.79
CA ALA A 22 -5.14 11.13 4.45
C ALA A 22 -3.87 11.54 3.69
N GLY A 23 -3.96 12.65 2.99
CA GLY A 23 -2.97 13.17 2.04
C GLY A 23 -3.37 12.91 0.59
N VAL A 24 -3.83 13.95 -0.12
CA VAL A 24 -4.30 13.85 -1.50
C VAL A 24 -3.25 14.44 -2.47
N GLY A 25 -2.01 13.98 -2.29
CA GLY A 25 -0.93 14.18 -3.26
C GLY A 25 -1.04 13.19 -4.43
N ASN A 26 0.00 13.14 -5.27
CA ASN A 26 0.01 12.23 -6.44
C ASN A 26 -0.29 10.77 -6.05
N VAL A 27 0.26 10.28 -4.94
CA VAL A 27 0.05 8.90 -4.48
C VAL A 27 -1.36 8.71 -3.96
N GLY A 28 -1.83 9.60 -3.07
CA GLY A 28 -3.17 9.49 -2.47
C GLY A 28 -4.29 9.59 -3.50
N ALA A 29 -4.22 10.58 -4.41
CA ALA A 29 -5.20 10.74 -5.48
C ALA A 29 -5.21 9.52 -6.42
N THR A 30 -4.02 9.02 -6.82
CA THR A 30 -3.94 7.83 -7.68
C THR A 30 -4.45 6.58 -6.96
N THR A 31 -4.20 6.44 -5.66
CA THR A 31 -4.73 5.32 -4.85
C THR A 31 -6.25 5.38 -4.76
N ALA A 32 -6.81 6.56 -4.45
CA ALA A 32 -8.26 6.75 -4.43
C ALA A 32 -8.88 6.38 -5.78
N TYR A 33 -8.35 6.90 -6.88
CA TYR A 33 -8.84 6.58 -8.21
C TYR A 33 -8.71 5.09 -8.55
N SER A 34 -7.62 4.43 -8.14
CA SER A 34 -7.46 2.98 -8.33
C SER A 34 -8.51 2.16 -7.57
N ILE A 35 -8.87 2.57 -6.35
CA ILE A 35 -9.93 1.95 -5.55
C ILE A 35 -11.29 2.14 -6.23
N ILE A 36 -11.60 3.34 -6.71
CA ILE A 36 -12.84 3.68 -7.42
C ILE A 36 -12.97 2.83 -8.68
N ASN A 37 -11.93 2.81 -9.51
CA ASN A 37 -11.93 2.09 -10.77
C ASN A 37 -12.17 0.57 -10.60
N GLN A 38 -11.70 0.00 -9.49
CA GLN A 38 -11.91 -1.40 -9.14
C GLN A 38 -13.21 -1.67 -8.36
N GLY A 39 -13.92 -0.64 -7.92
CA GLY A 39 -15.20 -0.80 -7.20
C GLY A 39 -15.05 -1.44 -5.82
N LEU A 40 -13.99 -1.13 -5.06
CA LEU A 40 -13.62 -1.89 -3.85
C LEU A 40 -14.39 -1.51 -2.58
N CYS A 41 -14.96 -0.32 -2.51
CA CYS A 41 -15.71 0.15 -1.35
C CYS A 41 -16.95 0.95 -1.79
N GLU A 42 -17.77 1.37 -0.84
CA GLU A 42 -18.98 2.16 -1.11
C GLU A 42 -18.76 3.66 -0.92
N GLU A 43 -17.78 4.03 -0.10
CA GLU A 43 -17.44 5.43 0.11
C GLU A 43 -15.92 5.64 0.23
N ILE A 44 -15.44 6.69 -0.43
CA ILE A 44 -14.08 7.21 -0.26
C ILE A 44 -14.17 8.63 0.28
N VAL A 45 -13.43 8.90 1.33
CA VAL A 45 -13.28 10.24 1.92
C VAL A 45 -11.85 10.70 1.73
N LEU A 46 -11.68 11.88 1.16
CA LEU A 46 -10.40 12.51 0.92
C LEU A 46 -10.12 13.59 1.96
N ILE A 47 -9.00 13.50 2.65
CA ILE A 47 -8.55 14.46 3.67
C ILE A 47 -7.18 15.00 3.26
N ASP A 48 -7.04 16.32 3.21
CA ASP A 48 -5.78 17.00 2.98
C ASP A 48 -5.73 18.31 3.79
N VAL A 49 -4.53 18.77 4.14
CA VAL A 49 -4.33 20.10 4.74
C VAL A 49 -4.77 21.21 3.78
N ASN A 50 -4.63 21.00 2.48
CA ASN A 50 -5.23 21.83 1.44
C ASN A 50 -6.63 21.28 1.11
N ARG A 51 -7.60 21.76 1.84
CA ARG A 51 -9.00 21.33 1.72
C ARG A 51 -9.59 21.58 0.33
N GLU A 52 -9.26 22.71 -0.29
CA GLU A 52 -9.72 23.04 -1.63
C GLU A 52 -9.20 22.05 -2.67
N LYS A 53 -7.95 21.59 -2.51
CA LYS A 53 -7.41 20.53 -3.34
C LYS A 53 -8.15 19.20 -3.13
N ALA A 54 -8.40 18.81 -1.89
CA ALA A 54 -9.14 17.57 -1.60
C ALA A 54 -10.56 17.61 -2.19
N LEU A 55 -11.23 18.78 -2.11
CA LEU A 55 -12.53 19.00 -2.72
C LEU A 55 -12.49 18.86 -4.24
N ALA A 56 -11.50 19.50 -4.90
CA ALA A 56 -11.36 19.44 -6.35
C ALA A 56 -11.08 18.01 -6.85
N GLU A 57 -10.18 17.27 -6.16
CA GLU A 57 -9.90 15.86 -6.47
C GLU A 57 -11.15 14.98 -6.27
N ALA A 58 -11.91 15.23 -5.20
CA ALA A 58 -13.14 14.50 -4.94
C ALA A 58 -14.19 14.72 -6.04
N MET A 59 -14.39 15.97 -6.47
CA MET A 59 -15.32 16.32 -7.54
C MET A 59 -14.94 15.66 -8.88
N ASP A 60 -13.66 15.72 -9.25
CA ASP A 60 -13.19 15.11 -10.49
C ASP A 60 -13.34 13.57 -10.47
N MET A 61 -12.99 12.95 -9.35
CA MET A 61 -13.21 11.52 -9.15
C MET A 61 -14.70 11.14 -9.13
N GLU A 62 -15.56 11.95 -8.51
CA GLU A 62 -17.00 11.74 -8.51
C GLU A 62 -17.57 11.74 -9.93
N HIS A 63 -17.15 12.68 -10.77
CA HIS A 63 -17.53 12.71 -12.18
C HIS A 63 -17.15 11.43 -12.92
N SER A 64 -16.00 10.85 -12.59
CA SER A 64 -15.55 9.60 -13.22
C SER A 64 -16.44 8.40 -12.88
N THR A 65 -17.11 8.40 -11.72
CA THR A 65 -17.94 7.26 -11.28
C THR A 65 -19.11 6.97 -12.23
N TYR A 66 -19.56 7.97 -12.99
CA TYR A 66 -20.58 7.78 -14.02
C TYR A 66 -20.21 6.69 -15.06
N PHE A 67 -18.91 6.52 -15.32
CA PHE A 67 -18.40 5.55 -16.29
C PHE A 67 -17.88 4.25 -15.64
N MET A 68 -18.00 4.12 -14.31
CA MET A 68 -17.50 2.94 -13.57
C MET A 68 -18.59 1.87 -13.45
N ASN A 69 -18.16 0.65 -13.19
CA ASN A 69 -19.08 -0.49 -13.05
C ASN A 69 -19.86 -0.50 -11.72
N ARG A 70 -19.47 0.33 -10.76
CA ARG A 70 -20.09 0.42 -9.44
C ARG A 70 -20.17 1.88 -8.99
N ASN A 71 -21.29 2.24 -8.40
CA ASN A 71 -21.45 3.55 -7.79
C ASN A 71 -20.68 3.60 -6.48
N ILE A 72 -19.73 4.53 -6.41
CA ILE A 72 -18.95 4.82 -5.20
C ILE A 72 -19.16 6.28 -4.86
N LYS A 73 -19.46 6.56 -3.61
CA LYS A 73 -19.53 7.93 -3.13
C LYS A 73 -18.12 8.45 -2.89
N VAL A 74 -17.77 9.55 -3.53
CA VAL A 74 -16.46 10.22 -3.34
C VAL A 74 -16.73 11.61 -2.81
N ARG A 75 -16.04 11.99 -1.75
CA ARG A 75 -16.15 13.33 -1.19
C ARG A 75 -14.91 13.75 -0.41
N GLU A 76 -14.76 15.03 -0.24
CA GLU A 76 -13.90 15.62 0.77
C GLU A 76 -14.52 15.42 2.15
N GLY A 77 -13.68 15.33 3.20
CA GLY A 77 -14.15 15.20 4.57
C GLY A 77 -13.11 15.60 5.62
N GLY A 78 -13.44 15.33 6.87
CA GLY A 78 -12.59 15.59 8.03
C GLY A 78 -12.21 14.31 8.77
N TYR A 79 -11.39 14.46 9.83
CA TYR A 79 -10.96 13.32 10.64
C TYR A 79 -12.10 12.66 11.42
N GLU A 80 -13.22 13.34 11.63
CA GLU A 80 -14.45 12.78 12.22
C GLU A 80 -15.02 11.63 11.37
N ASP A 81 -14.82 11.67 10.07
CA ASP A 81 -15.27 10.62 9.15
C ASP A 81 -14.53 9.29 9.36
N CYS A 82 -13.34 9.34 9.97
CA CYS A 82 -12.54 8.15 10.26
C CYS A 82 -13.21 7.22 11.28
N ARG A 83 -14.12 7.72 12.12
CA ARG A 83 -14.82 6.89 13.13
C ARG A 83 -15.45 5.64 12.53
N GLU A 84 -16.03 5.77 11.37
CA GLU A 84 -16.74 4.67 10.68
C GLU A 84 -15.95 4.09 9.51
N ALA A 85 -14.68 4.47 9.37
CA ALA A 85 -13.83 3.94 8.31
C ALA A 85 -13.36 2.52 8.64
N ASP A 86 -13.32 1.66 7.63
CA ASP A 86 -12.70 0.34 7.72
C ASP A 86 -11.18 0.47 7.59
N ILE A 87 -10.73 1.38 6.72
CA ILE A 87 -9.32 1.62 6.45
C ILE A 87 -9.05 3.13 6.38
N VAL A 88 -7.97 3.55 7.05
CA VAL A 88 -7.36 4.86 6.86
C VAL A 88 -5.99 4.68 6.20
N VAL A 89 -5.84 5.22 5.00
CA VAL A 89 -4.60 5.19 4.23
C VAL A 89 -3.85 6.49 4.46
N ILE A 90 -2.60 6.42 4.88
CA ILE A 90 -1.75 7.59 5.11
C ILE A 90 -0.72 7.69 4.00
N THR A 91 -0.89 8.68 3.13
CA THR A 91 0.00 8.98 2.00
C THR A 91 0.64 10.37 2.12
N ALA A 92 0.27 11.12 3.16
CA ALA A 92 0.84 12.45 3.40
C ALA A 92 2.32 12.34 3.81
N SER A 93 3.16 13.14 3.20
CA SER A 93 4.60 13.20 3.48
C SER A 93 5.11 14.63 3.36
N ALA A 94 6.22 14.92 4.04
CA ALA A 94 6.91 16.18 3.85
C ALA A 94 7.47 16.28 2.41
N PRO A 95 7.48 17.46 1.80
CA PRO A 95 8.12 17.65 0.50
C PRO A 95 9.63 17.42 0.62
N MET A 96 10.22 16.71 -0.35
CA MET A 96 11.66 16.48 -0.38
C MET A 96 12.39 17.82 -0.58
N PRO A 97 13.37 18.15 0.27
CA PRO A 97 14.18 19.35 0.05
C PRO A 97 14.92 19.26 -1.30
N LYS A 98 14.89 20.32 -2.10
CA LYS A 98 15.53 20.36 -3.43
C LYS A 98 17.05 20.12 -3.41
N SER A 99 17.69 20.24 -2.26
CA SER A 99 19.15 20.20 -2.07
C SER A 99 19.64 18.92 -1.40
N SER A 100 18.77 17.98 -1.03
CA SER A 100 19.14 16.80 -0.26
C SER A 100 18.75 15.49 -0.97
N ASN A 101 19.71 14.57 -1.01
CA ASN A 101 19.49 13.17 -1.39
C ASN A 101 19.35 12.27 -0.14
N ASN A 102 19.30 12.86 1.07
CA ASN A 102 19.26 12.11 2.32
C ASN A 102 17.81 11.97 2.81
N ARG A 103 17.27 10.75 2.71
CA ARG A 103 15.92 10.41 3.21
C ARG A 103 15.76 10.63 4.71
N LEU A 104 16.86 10.57 5.49
CA LEU A 104 16.81 10.79 6.95
C LEU A 104 16.49 12.25 7.32
N GLU A 105 16.79 13.22 6.45
CA GLU A 105 16.43 14.62 6.68
C GLU A 105 14.91 14.85 6.66
N MET A 106 14.17 13.97 5.99
CA MET A 106 12.72 14.00 5.96
C MET A 106 12.08 13.28 7.16
N LEU A 107 12.85 12.57 7.97
CA LEU A 107 12.33 11.74 9.05
C LEU A 107 11.54 12.57 10.07
N ALA A 108 12.15 13.61 10.65
CA ALA A 108 11.50 14.40 11.68
C ALA A 108 10.26 15.17 11.18
N PRO A 109 10.28 15.84 10.00
CA PRO A 109 9.07 16.42 9.42
C PRO A 109 7.98 15.39 9.15
N SER A 110 8.32 14.21 8.60
CA SER A 110 7.36 13.14 8.32
C SER A 110 6.75 12.58 9.59
N MET A 111 7.53 12.39 10.65
CA MET A 111 7.01 11.99 11.97
C MET A 111 6.01 13.01 12.53
N GLY A 112 6.28 14.32 12.35
CA GLY A 112 5.35 15.38 12.74
C GLY A 112 3.99 15.27 12.02
N ILE A 113 4.02 15.02 10.71
CA ILE A 113 2.82 14.82 9.89
C ILE A 113 2.06 13.56 10.35
N ILE A 114 2.73 12.42 10.48
CA ILE A 114 2.11 11.16 10.95
C ILE A 114 1.49 11.36 12.33
N ARG A 115 2.20 12.03 13.27
CA ARG A 115 1.67 12.31 14.60
C ARG A 115 0.38 13.12 14.52
N SER A 116 0.35 14.19 13.73
CA SER A 116 -0.84 15.03 13.57
C SER A 116 -2.02 14.21 13.04
N ILE A 117 -1.83 13.47 11.95
CA ILE A 117 -2.88 12.66 11.34
C ILE A 117 -3.39 11.58 12.30
N VAL A 118 -2.51 10.76 12.86
CA VAL A 118 -2.90 9.64 13.73
C VAL A 118 -3.58 10.14 14.98
N THR A 119 -3.12 11.25 15.57
CA THR A 119 -3.76 11.84 16.74
C THR A 119 -5.21 12.25 16.46
N GLU A 120 -5.47 12.92 15.35
CA GLU A 120 -6.83 13.36 14.98
C GLU A 120 -7.71 12.17 14.59
N VAL A 121 -7.17 11.21 13.83
CA VAL A 121 -7.89 9.97 13.52
C VAL A 121 -8.30 9.21 14.78
N MET A 122 -7.38 9.04 15.75
CA MET A 122 -7.70 8.33 17.00
C MET A 122 -8.68 9.09 17.89
N LYS A 123 -8.68 10.42 17.87
CA LYS A 123 -9.71 11.23 18.56
C LYS A 123 -11.12 11.00 18.02
N SER A 124 -11.27 10.61 16.75
CA SER A 124 -12.58 10.29 16.17
C SER A 124 -13.21 9.02 16.75
N GLY A 125 -12.41 8.17 17.42
CA GLY A 125 -12.82 6.84 17.86
C GLY A 125 -12.59 5.75 16.80
N PHE A 126 -11.70 5.98 15.85
CA PHE A 126 -11.32 5.02 14.83
C PHE A 126 -10.84 3.69 15.41
N SER A 127 -11.32 2.59 14.86
CA SER A 127 -10.97 1.23 15.28
C SER A 127 -10.71 0.28 14.09
N GLY A 128 -10.58 0.83 12.88
CA GLY A 128 -10.26 0.08 11.67
C GLY A 128 -8.76 -0.25 11.51
N ILE A 129 -8.30 -0.29 10.29
CA ILE A 129 -6.91 -0.64 9.93
C ILE A 129 -6.22 0.58 9.31
N PHE A 130 -5.03 0.92 9.81
CA PHE A 130 -4.14 1.86 9.13
C PHE A 130 -3.34 1.16 8.04
N VAL A 131 -3.28 1.77 6.85
CA VAL A 131 -2.37 1.41 5.77
C VAL A 131 -1.43 2.59 5.53
N VAL A 132 -0.18 2.46 5.95
CA VAL A 132 0.83 3.51 5.85
C VAL A 132 1.61 3.37 4.55
N VAL A 133 1.72 4.47 3.81
CA VAL A 133 2.45 4.54 2.53
C VAL A 133 3.56 5.59 2.58
N SER A 134 3.46 6.53 3.51
CA SER A 134 4.44 7.62 3.70
C SER A 134 5.82 7.09 4.02
N ASN A 135 6.85 7.65 3.35
CA ASN A 135 8.24 7.26 3.56
C ASN A 135 8.94 8.06 4.69
N PRO A 136 9.92 7.43 5.36
CA PRO A 136 10.37 6.03 5.25
C PRO A 136 9.33 5.06 5.83
N VAL A 137 8.77 4.19 4.97
CA VAL A 137 7.52 3.46 5.27
C VAL A 137 7.61 2.59 6.53
N ASP A 138 8.71 1.88 6.74
CA ASP A 138 8.84 0.97 7.89
C ASP A 138 8.86 1.74 9.20
N ILE A 139 9.63 2.84 9.25
CA ILE A 139 9.71 3.72 10.42
C ILE A 139 8.36 4.42 10.66
N MET A 140 7.70 4.90 9.60
CA MET A 140 6.40 5.56 9.71
C MET A 140 5.31 4.58 10.16
N THR A 141 5.36 3.34 9.71
CA THR A 141 4.43 2.28 10.13
C THR A 141 4.61 1.95 11.62
N TYR A 142 5.86 1.73 12.04
CA TYR A 142 6.18 1.52 13.45
C TYR A 142 5.73 2.69 14.33
N TYR A 143 6.00 3.92 13.89
CA TYR A 143 5.62 5.12 14.62
C TYR A 143 4.09 5.28 14.69
N CYS A 144 3.37 5.05 13.60
CA CYS A 144 1.91 5.03 13.55
C CYS A 144 1.35 4.01 14.57
N TRP A 145 1.86 2.79 14.57
CA TRP A 145 1.47 1.78 15.55
C TRP A 145 1.70 2.26 16.98
N LYS A 146 2.90 2.79 17.27
CA LYS A 146 3.29 3.21 18.62
C LYS A 146 2.41 4.31 19.19
N ILE A 147 1.97 5.27 18.36
CA ILE A 147 1.17 6.39 18.82
C ILE A 147 -0.34 6.18 18.71
N SER A 148 -0.80 5.26 17.86
CA SER A 148 -2.22 4.94 17.73
C SER A 148 -2.76 4.12 18.90
N GLY A 149 -1.91 3.30 19.52
CA GLY A 149 -2.32 2.36 20.57
C GLY A 149 -3.18 1.20 20.05
N LEU A 150 -3.31 1.04 18.74
CA LEU A 150 -4.03 -0.07 18.15
C LEU A 150 -3.23 -1.39 18.25
N PRO A 151 -3.90 -2.55 18.24
CA PRO A 151 -3.23 -3.83 18.05
C PRO A 151 -2.33 -3.83 16.81
N LYS A 152 -1.22 -4.57 16.86
CA LYS A 152 -0.21 -4.60 15.77
C LYS A 152 -0.80 -5.06 14.43
N GLU A 153 -1.81 -5.92 14.48
CA GLU A 153 -2.52 -6.43 13.31
C GLU A 153 -3.38 -5.38 12.60
N ARG A 154 -3.57 -4.20 13.22
CA ARG A 154 -4.35 -3.10 12.67
C ARG A 154 -3.51 -1.95 12.13
N VAL A 155 -2.19 -2.11 12.09
CA VAL A 155 -1.29 -1.10 11.52
C VAL A 155 -0.29 -1.80 10.62
N ILE A 156 -0.43 -1.57 9.32
CA ILE A 156 0.43 -2.14 8.30
C ILE A 156 0.96 -1.04 7.39
N GLY A 157 2.14 -1.22 6.85
CA GLY A 157 2.72 -0.36 5.82
C GLY A 157 2.75 -1.07 4.48
N SER A 158 2.87 -0.32 3.39
CA SER A 158 3.00 -0.90 2.04
C SER A 158 4.25 -1.79 1.87
N GLY A 159 5.25 -1.59 2.72
CA GLY A 159 6.48 -2.38 2.75
C GLY A 159 7.16 -2.49 1.39
N THR A 160 7.63 -3.69 1.08
CA THR A 160 8.30 -4.04 -0.17
C THR A 160 7.36 -4.69 -1.20
N THR A 161 6.05 -4.48 -1.07
CA THR A 161 5.04 -5.04 -2.00
C THR A 161 5.26 -4.55 -3.44
N LEU A 162 5.60 -3.26 -3.61
CA LEU A 162 5.92 -2.72 -4.94
C LEU A 162 7.26 -3.24 -5.46
N ASP A 163 8.26 -3.38 -4.62
CA ASP A 163 9.59 -3.88 -5.00
C ASP A 163 9.50 -5.34 -5.43
N THR A 164 8.69 -6.14 -4.75
CA THR A 164 8.32 -7.48 -5.18
C THR A 164 7.71 -7.50 -6.58
N ALA A 165 6.78 -6.61 -6.87
CA ALA A 165 6.18 -6.52 -8.20
C ALA A 165 7.22 -6.12 -9.26
N ARG A 166 8.14 -5.21 -8.96
CA ARG A 166 9.25 -4.82 -9.85
C ARG A 166 10.16 -6.00 -10.16
N LEU A 167 10.55 -6.78 -9.15
CA LEU A 167 11.35 -7.99 -9.33
C LEU A 167 10.62 -9.01 -10.21
N CYS A 168 9.35 -9.30 -9.91
CA CYS A 168 8.54 -10.23 -10.69
C CYS A 168 8.40 -9.78 -12.16
N ILE A 169 8.23 -8.48 -12.41
CA ILE A 169 8.18 -7.92 -13.77
C ILE A 169 9.55 -8.03 -14.45
N SER A 170 10.65 -7.79 -13.77
CA SER A 170 11.99 -7.95 -14.33
C SER A 170 12.26 -9.39 -14.73
N LEU A 171 11.97 -10.36 -13.87
CA LEU A 171 12.08 -11.79 -14.15
C LEU A 171 11.14 -12.23 -15.29
N SER A 172 9.91 -11.74 -15.31
CA SER A 172 8.95 -12.08 -16.36
C SER A 172 9.42 -11.67 -17.77
N LYS A 173 10.08 -10.51 -17.86
CA LYS A 173 10.67 -10.03 -19.12
C LYS A 173 11.84 -10.89 -19.59
N LEU A 174 12.70 -11.34 -18.64
CA LEU A 174 13.83 -12.23 -18.98
C LEU A 174 13.36 -13.57 -19.55
N TYR A 175 12.29 -14.13 -18.97
CA TYR A 175 11.80 -15.46 -19.34
C TYR A 175 10.59 -15.45 -20.25
N GLU A 176 10.13 -14.27 -20.71
CA GLU A 176 9.00 -14.07 -21.64
C GLU A 176 7.72 -14.74 -21.15
N LEU A 177 7.33 -14.46 -19.89
CA LEU A 177 6.14 -15.01 -19.26
C LEU A 177 5.34 -13.93 -18.51
N ASP A 178 4.14 -14.25 -18.06
CA ASP A 178 3.34 -13.35 -17.23
C ASP A 178 3.98 -13.17 -15.85
N ALA A 179 4.08 -11.92 -15.38
CA ALA A 179 4.68 -11.61 -14.08
C ALA A 179 3.97 -12.30 -12.89
N LYS A 180 2.67 -12.64 -13.02
CA LYS A 180 1.91 -13.39 -12.01
C LYS A 180 2.31 -14.86 -11.92
N SER A 181 3.06 -15.37 -12.90
CA SER A 181 3.63 -16.72 -12.86
C SER A 181 4.95 -16.79 -12.08
N VAL A 182 5.51 -15.63 -11.72
CA VAL A 182 6.70 -15.53 -10.87
C VAL A 182 6.27 -15.42 -9.43
N GLN A 183 6.75 -16.32 -8.58
CA GLN A 183 6.57 -16.28 -7.13
C GLN A 183 7.90 -15.91 -6.50
N ALA A 184 8.08 -14.67 -6.14
CA ALA A 184 9.26 -14.14 -5.48
C ALA A 184 8.85 -13.03 -4.52
N TYR A 185 9.64 -12.81 -3.48
CA TYR A 185 9.39 -11.77 -2.49
C TYR A 185 10.66 -10.98 -2.24
N VAL A 186 10.53 -9.66 -2.33
CA VAL A 186 11.48 -8.72 -1.75
C VAL A 186 11.03 -8.47 -0.32
N ILE A 187 11.93 -8.60 0.64
CA ILE A 187 11.65 -8.49 2.07
C ILE A 187 12.72 -7.63 2.76
N GLY A 188 12.55 -7.36 4.03
CA GLY A 188 13.41 -6.46 4.79
C GLY A 188 12.89 -5.02 4.77
N GLU A 189 13.75 -4.05 4.99
CA GLU A 189 13.42 -2.64 4.94
C GLU A 189 13.19 -2.19 3.49
N HIS A 190 12.15 -1.40 3.24
CA HIS A 190 11.98 -0.76 1.93
C HIS A 190 13.04 0.32 1.70
N GLY A 191 14.04 0.01 0.92
CA GLY A 191 15.18 0.88 0.65
C GLY A 191 16.42 0.13 0.18
N ASP A 192 17.59 0.67 0.53
CA ASP A 192 18.87 0.13 0.04
C ASP A 192 19.27 -1.20 0.72
N SER A 193 18.64 -1.56 1.84
CA SER A 193 18.91 -2.80 2.60
C SER A 193 17.90 -3.92 2.35
N GLU A 194 16.97 -3.73 1.40
CA GLU A 194 16.04 -4.79 1.03
C GLU A 194 16.75 -6.01 0.43
N LEU A 195 16.17 -7.17 0.60
CA LEU A 195 16.71 -8.44 0.11
C LEU A 195 15.64 -9.32 -0.54
N VAL A 196 16.04 -10.24 -1.39
CA VAL A 196 15.14 -11.20 -2.03
C VAL A 196 15.24 -12.56 -1.34
N SER A 197 14.09 -13.16 -1.05
CA SER A 197 14.01 -14.54 -0.58
C SER A 197 14.22 -15.51 -1.75
N TRP A 198 15.48 -15.64 -2.21
CA TRP A 198 15.83 -16.43 -3.40
C TRP A 198 15.53 -17.93 -3.25
N ASP A 199 15.61 -18.45 -2.03
CA ASP A 199 15.37 -19.87 -1.77
C ASP A 199 13.91 -20.25 -1.94
N SER A 200 12.98 -19.31 -1.69
CA SER A 200 11.55 -19.48 -1.92
C SER A 200 11.10 -19.07 -3.32
N ALA A 201 11.94 -18.34 -4.06
CA ALA A 201 11.58 -17.82 -5.37
C ALA A 201 11.46 -18.94 -6.41
N ASN A 202 10.37 -18.93 -7.17
CA ASN A 202 10.11 -19.96 -8.17
C ASN A 202 9.29 -19.42 -9.37
N ILE A 203 9.36 -20.15 -10.47
CA ILE A 203 8.52 -19.96 -11.66
C ILE A 203 7.85 -21.30 -11.96
N GLY A 204 6.53 -21.35 -11.87
CA GLY A 204 5.79 -22.59 -12.13
C GLY A 204 6.19 -23.75 -11.21
N GLY A 205 6.61 -23.46 -9.96
CA GLY A 205 7.06 -24.44 -8.98
C GLY A 205 8.55 -24.85 -9.09
N LYS A 206 9.25 -24.41 -10.16
CA LYS A 206 10.69 -24.65 -10.31
C LYS A 206 11.49 -23.52 -9.64
N ASN A 207 12.44 -23.88 -8.75
CA ASN A 207 13.26 -22.87 -8.05
C ASN A 207 13.98 -21.96 -9.05
N ILE A 208 14.03 -20.67 -8.72
CA ILE A 208 14.59 -19.64 -9.62
C ILE A 208 16.05 -19.90 -9.95
N SER A 209 16.85 -20.47 -9.05
CA SER A 209 18.24 -20.83 -9.32
C SER A 209 18.37 -21.89 -10.40
N ASP A 210 17.46 -22.86 -10.43
CA ASP A 210 17.40 -23.88 -11.47
C ASP A 210 16.89 -23.31 -12.80
N VAL A 211 15.92 -22.40 -12.74
CA VAL A 211 15.45 -21.69 -13.93
C VAL A 211 16.58 -20.87 -14.56
N MET A 212 17.33 -20.11 -13.75
CA MET A 212 18.48 -19.33 -14.21
C MET A 212 19.58 -20.20 -14.83
N ARG A 213 19.91 -21.32 -14.20
CA ARG A 213 20.90 -22.25 -14.71
C ARG A 213 20.49 -22.88 -16.06
N ASP A 214 19.24 -23.35 -16.14
CA ASP A 214 18.76 -24.08 -17.30
C ASP A 214 18.40 -23.16 -18.48
N ASN A 215 18.33 -21.84 -18.23
CA ASN A 215 18.06 -20.80 -19.24
C ASN A 215 19.12 -19.68 -19.18
N ALA A 216 20.39 -20.04 -19.05
CA ALA A 216 21.50 -19.09 -18.87
C ALA A 216 21.57 -18.03 -19.99
N GLU A 217 21.27 -18.39 -21.23
CA GLU A 217 21.20 -17.48 -22.38
C GLU A 217 20.13 -16.38 -22.21
N ARG A 218 18.94 -16.72 -21.67
CA ARG A 218 17.86 -15.75 -21.40
C ARG A 218 18.22 -14.85 -20.20
N THR A 219 18.94 -15.38 -19.25
CA THR A 219 19.45 -14.60 -18.10
C THR A 219 20.46 -13.55 -18.54
N ALA A 220 21.06 -13.71 -19.73
CA ALA A 220 22.05 -12.80 -20.30
C ALA A 220 23.24 -12.53 -19.36
N GLY A 221 23.59 -13.53 -18.53
CA GLY A 221 24.66 -13.43 -17.53
C GLY A 221 24.34 -12.61 -16.29
N LYS A 222 23.10 -12.13 -16.12
CA LYS A 222 22.71 -11.38 -14.91
C LYS A 222 22.77 -12.26 -13.67
N THR A 223 23.33 -11.70 -12.61
CA THR A 223 23.34 -12.31 -11.27
C THR A 223 22.10 -11.95 -10.46
N LYS A 224 21.86 -12.66 -9.37
CA LYS A 224 20.80 -12.34 -8.41
C LYS A 224 20.95 -10.95 -7.80
N GLU A 225 22.19 -10.56 -7.53
CA GLU A 225 22.56 -9.25 -6.98
C GLU A 225 22.28 -8.12 -7.98
N GLU A 226 22.49 -8.36 -9.26
CA GLU A 226 22.16 -7.39 -10.32
C GLU A 226 20.65 -7.22 -10.47
N LEU A 227 19.90 -8.30 -10.40
CA LEU A 227 18.43 -8.27 -10.44
C LEU A 227 17.86 -7.50 -9.25
N LEU A 228 18.38 -7.71 -8.04
CA LEU A 228 17.99 -6.94 -6.85
C LEU A 228 18.33 -5.46 -7.04
N ARG A 229 19.55 -5.14 -7.44
CA ARG A 229 20.01 -3.76 -7.66
C ARG A 229 19.12 -3.02 -8.69
N GLU A 230 18.74 -3.68 -9.79
CA GLU A 230 17.83 -3.12 -10.79
C GLU A 230 16.44 -2.85 -10.18
N THR A 231 15.98 -3.73 -9.29
CA THR A 231 14.71 -3.58 -8.57
C THR A 231 14.72 -2.35 -7.67
N VAL A 232 15.75 -2.19 -6.84
CA VAL A 232 15.96 -1.02 -5.97
C VAL A 232 16.05 0.27 -6.81
N GLN A 233 16.85 0.23 -7.88
CA GLN A 233 17.10 1.39 -8.73
C GLN A 233 15.87 1.86 -9.50
N ALA A 234 14.93 0.97 -9.82
CA ALA A 234 13.75 1.29 -10.65
C ALA A 234 12.93 2.46 -10.12
N GLY A 235 12.82 2.62 -8.81
CA GLY A 235 12.13 3.75 -8.18
C GLY A 235 12.79 5.09 -8.48
N TRP A 236 14.11 5.14 -8.39
CA TRP A 236 14.91 6.33 -8.68
C TRP A 236 14.88 6.70 -10.16
N ASP A 237 14.96 5.71 -11.05
CA ASP A 237 14.88 5.90 -12.49
C ASP A 237 13.57 6.55 -12.92
N ILE A 238 12.46 6.14 -12.31
CA ILE A 238 11.15 6.76 -12.55
C ILE A 238 11.11 8.18 -11.99
N PHE A 239 11.59 8.37 -10.76
CA PHE A 239 11.59 9.67 -10.10
C PHE A 239 12.42 10.70 -10.87
N GLN A 240 13.61 10.33 -11.33
CA GLN A 240 14.48 11.23 -12.10
C GLN A 240 13.84 11.68 -13.43
N ARG A 241 13.03 10.80 -14.05
CA ARG A 241 12.43 11.10 -15.37
C ARG A 241 11.13 11.89 -15.30
N LYS A 242 10.29 11.67 -14.27
CA LYS A 242 8.98 12.34 -14.17
C LYS A 242 8.70 13.07 -12.85
N GLY A 243 9.67 13.13 -11.94
CA GLY A 243 9.59 13.87 -10.68
C GLY A 243 8.77 13.22 -9.57
N ASN A 244 8.11 12.10 -9.82
CA ASN A 244 7.36 11.34 -8.80
C ASN A 244 7.16 9.88 -9.23
N THR A 245 6.79 9.03 -8.27
CA THR A 245 6.22 7.70 -8.51
C THR A 245 4.83 7.65 -7.90
N CYS A 246 3.82 7.19 -8.63
CA CYS A 246 2.45 7.11 -8.10
C CYS A 246 1.71 5.85 -8.55
N TYR A 247 1.80 5.43 -9.80
CA TYR A 247 0.96 4.36 -10.32
C TYR A 247 1.25 2.99 -9.68
N GLY A 248 2.52 2.61 -9.58
CA GLY A 248 2.92 1.32 -9.01
C GLY A 248 2.57 1.23 -7.52
N ILE A 249 2.89 2.29 -6.75
CA ILE A 249 2.57 2.31 -5.32
C ILE A 249 1.05 2.38 -5.07
N ALA A 250 0.30 3.12 -5.88
CA ALA A 250 -1.15 3.15 -5.79
C ALA A 250 -1.75 1.75 -6.08
N ALA A 251 -1.28 1.07 -7.12
CA ALA A 251 -1.76 -0.27 -7.46
C ALA A 251 -1.45 -1.29 -6.37
N SER A 252 -0.23 -1.29 -5.81
CA SER A 252 0.16 -2.20 -4.71
C SER A 252 -0.62 -1.91 -3.42
N THR A 253 -0.79 -0.65 -3.06
CA THR A 253 -1.61 -0.24 -1.92
C THR A 253 -3.08 -0.65 -2.11
N THR A 254 -3.63 -0.46 -3.31
CA THR A 254 -5.00 -0.88 -3.65
C THR A 254 -5.16 -2.41 -3.55
N ALA A 255 -4.14 -3.19 -3.94
CA ALA A 255 -4.18 -4.64 -3.79
C ALA A 255 -4.18 -5.08 -2.31
N ILE A 256 -3.43 -4.39 -1.45
CA ILE A 256 -3.46 -4.61 0.01
C ILE A 256 -4.87 -4.28 0.56
N ILE A 257 -5.41 -3.11 0.22
CA ILE A 257 -6.75 -2.66 0.63
C ILE A 257 -7.82 -3.66 0.19
N LYS A 258 -7.77 -4.12 -1.05
CA LYS A 258 -8.68 -5.14 -1.58
C LYS A 258 -8.61 -6.42 -0.77
N SER A 259 -7.41 -6.90 -0.46
CA SER A 259 -7.22 -8.11 0.34
C SER A 259 -7.82 -7.99 1.73
N ILE A 260 -7.74 -6.80 2.35
CA ILE A 260 -8.34 -6.51 3.66
C ILE A 260 -9.88 -6.47 3.55
N LEU A 261 -10.42 -5.70 2.61
CA LEU A 261 -11.88 -5.49 2.49
C LEU A 261 -12.64 -6.75 2.11
N PHE A 262 -12.01 -7.65 1.37
CA PHE A 262 -12.64 -8.89 0.88
C PHE A 262 -12.14 -10.16 1.59
N ASP A 263 -11.33 -10.01 2.65
CA ASP A 263 -10.76 -11.13 3.41
C ASP A 263 -10.11 -12.19 2.49
N GLU A 264 -9.32 -11.71 1.49
CA GLU A 264 -8.73 -12.59 0.47
C GLU A 264 -7.67 -13.54 1.01
N ASN A 265 -7.18 -13.34 2.24
CA ASN A 265 -6.13 -14.14 2.89
C ASN A 265 -4.84 -14.25 2.05
N ARG A 266 -4.46 -13.19 1.33
CA ARG A 266 -3.27 -13.14 0.48
C ARG A 266 -2.03 -12.81 1.29
N ILE A 267 -0.90 -13.36 0.83
CA ILE A 267 0.41 -13.05 1.41
C ILE A 267 1.03 -11.87 0.64
N TYR A 268 1.39 -10.83 1.37
CA TYR A 268 2.12 -9.67 0.86
C TYR A 268 3.30 -9.33 1.78
N PRO A 269 4.45 -8.90 1.24
CA PRO A 269 5.57 -8.41 2.04
C PRO A 269 5.31 -6.96 2.49
N VAL A 270 4.48 -6.83 3.50
CA VAL A 270 4.07 -5.56 4.11
C VAL A 270 4.90 -5.24 5.34
N SER A 271 5.01 -3.96 5.71
CA SER A 271 5.63 -3.55 6.97
C SER A 271 4.69 -3.87 8.13
N VAL A 272 5.19 -4.59 9.12
CA VAL A 272 4.44 -4.97 10.33
C VAL A 272 5.34 -4.95 11.55
N MET A 273 4.75 -4.82 12.74
CA MET A 273 5.49 -5.01 13.99
C MET A 273 5.82 -6.49 14.18
N LEU A 274 7.11 -6.84 14.19
CA LEU A 274 7.58 -8.23 14.24
C LEU A 274 7.44 -8.85 15.64
N ASP A 275 7.61 -8.06 16.71
CA ASP A 275 7.39 -8.48 18.10
C ASP A 275 8.17 -9.77 18.46
N GLY A 276 9.46 -9.76 18.17
CA GLY A 276 10.37 -10.87 18.40
C GLY A 276 10.41 -11.95 17.31
N ALA A 277 9.57 -11.87 16.29
CA ALA A 277 9.67 -12.75 15.13
C ALA A 277 11.04 -12.57 14.47
N TYR A 278 11.63 -13.66 14.00
CA TYR A 278 12.98 -13.71 13.41
C TYR A 278 14.12 -13.22 14.34
N GLY A 279 13.85 -13.07 15.65
CA GLY A 279 14.81 -12.54 16.61
C GLY A 279 14.99 -11.01 16.56
N LEU A 280 14.02 -10.31 15.96
CA LEU A 280 13.99 -8.86 15.78
C LEU A 280 12.94 -8.17 16.65
#